data_41615300301faaeaaf1dfc79f701f37a
#
_entry.id   41615300301faaeaaf1dfc79f701f37a
#
_cell.length_a   1.000
_cell.length_b   1.000
_cell.length_c   1.000
_cell.angle_alpha   90.00
_cell.angle_beta   90.00
_cell.angle_gamma   90.00
#
_symmetry.space_group_name_H-M   'P 1'
#
loop_
_entity.id
_entity.type
_entity.pdbx_description
1 polymer ?
#
loop_
_entity_poly.entity_id
_entity_poly.type
_entity_poly.pdbx_seq_one_letter_code
_entity_poly.pdbx_strand_id
1 'polypeptide(L)'
;IPDFGNIFSDRHIKLLEQLYTTLKDGKIEDDWLNSQIKPLSRLDGEIDTLINRISNIRTWTYITNKTNWIKDANLWQHETKKIENKLSDELHERLTKRFVDKKIAILSKKMNEKIDLEAVIKFDGKVLVEGQEVGYLRNFDFIPEISSDEHSSRILTAARKALPKELDKKVNEFINSSEEALKIDNSGNILWMESSIGRLVKGDNIYTPKIILKNFDMLSLDQKTKIQKKCEESISEVINKTLAGCLKLKNLDKIDSDQDDKVIELSSKVKAVNFHIFEGLGHTLVKNIPFQIQKISENDRLAIAKLGIRLGVNLIYLPIVLK
;
A
#
# COMPACT_ATOMS: atom_id res chain seq x y z
N ILE A 1 -21.23 -46.78 2.64
CA ILE A 1 -20.21 -45.93 3.27
C ILE A 1 -19.21 -45.55 2.17
N PRO A 2 -19.00 -44.26 1.88
CA PRO A 2 -18.08 -43.84 0.85
C PRO A 2 -16.63 -44.11 1.25
N ASP A 3 -15.81 -44.52 0.26
CA ASP A 3 -14.36 -44.59 0.39
C ASP A 3 -13.76 -43.24 -0.08
N PHE A 4 -13.50 -42.34 0.86
CA PHE A 4 -12.89 -41.04 0.57
C PHE A 4 -11.41 -41.14 0.20
N GLY A 5 -10.75 -42.29 0.47
CA GLY A 5 -9.38 -42.55 0.07
C GLY A 5 -9.20 -42.96 -1.38
N ASN A 6 -10.32 -43.30 -2.05
CA ASN A 6 -10.35 -43.85 -3.40
C ASN A 6 -9.38 -45.03 -3.56
N ILE A 7 -9.09 -45.71 -2.45
CA ILE A 7 -8.28 -46.89 -2.37
C ILE A 7 -9.26 -48.02 -2.12
N PHE A 8 -9.63 -48.77 -3.14
CA PHE A 8 -10.28 -50.07 -2.98
C PHE A 8 -9.32 -51.01 -2.22
N SER A 9 -9.11 -50.65 -0.94
CA SER A 9 -8.17 -51.31 -0.11
C SER A 9 -8.90 -52.34 0.76
N ASP A 10 -8.26 -53.48 1.01
CA ASP A 10 -8.69 -54.45 1.99
C ASP A 10 -9.08 -53.83 3.34
N ARG A 11 -8.54 -52.65 3.66
CA ARG A 11 -8.87 -51.88 4.86
C ARG A 11 -10.32 -51.36 4.86
N HIS A 12 -10.81 -50.86 3.75
CA HIS A 12 -12.19 -50.35 3.67
C HIS A 12 -13.18 -51.51 3.78
N ILE A 13 -12.88 -52.62 3.09
CA ILE A 13 -13.69 -53.86 3.19
C ILE A 13 -13.73 -54.37 4.63
N LYS A 14 -12.59 -54.47 5.29
CA LYS A 14 -12.51 -54.88 6.71
C LYS A 14 -13.28 -53.94 7.63
N LEU A 15 -13.23 -52.64 7.40
CA LEU A 15 -14.03 -51.67 8.15
C LEU A 15 -15.53 -51.93 7.96
N LEU A 16 -15.98 -52.19 6.72
CA LEU A 16 -17.40 -52.50 6.44
C LEU A 16 -17.82 -53.79 7.15
N GLU A 17 -17.00 -54.86 7.16
CA GLU A 17 -17.25 -56.09 7.86
C GLU A 17 -17.39 -55.88 9.37
N GLN A 18 -16.46 -55.16 9.96
CA GLN A 18 -16.47 -54.82 11.39
C GLN A 18 -17.71 -54.02 11.79
N LEU A 19 -18.02 -52.97 10.96
CA LEU A 19 -19.22 -52.16 11.19
C LEU A 19 -20.49 -53.02 11.09
N TYR A 20 -20.59 -53.87 10.07
CA TYR A 20 -21.75 -54.75 9.89
C TYR A 20 -21.94 -55.68 11.10
N THR A 21 -20.84 -56.29 11.60
CA THR A 21 -20.88 -57.18 12.76
C THR A 21 -21.31 -56.39 14.00
N THR A 22 -20.69 -55.23 14.27
CA THR A 22 -21.03 -54.41 15.44
C THR A 22 -22.46 -53.91 15.42
N LEU A 23 -22.98 -53.51 14.27
CA LEU A 23 -24.37 -53.02 14.10
C LEU A 23 -25.39 -54.13 14.20
N LYS A 24 -25.02 -55.39 13.92
CA LYS A 24 -25.91 -56.56 14.11
C LYS A 24 -26.16 -56.84 15.60
N ASP A 25 -25.17 -56.54 16.45
CA ASP A 25 -25.26 -56.72 17.90
C ASP A 25 -25.83 -55.50 18.63
N GLY A 26 -26.10 -54.41 17.92
CA GLY A 26 -26.70 -53.19 18.45
C GLY A 26 -26.04 -51.90 17.93
N LYS A 27 -25.98 -50.87 18.79
CA LYS A 27 -25.28 -49.61 18.43
C LYS A 27 -23.80 -49.75 18.67
N ILE A 28 -23.03 -48.95 17.90
CA ILE A 28 -21.56 -48.85 18.05
C ILE A 28 -21.24 -48.29 19.43
N GLU A 29 -20.34 -48.94 20.13
CA GLU A 29 -19.85 -48.52 21.44
C GLU A 29 -18.79 -47.44 21.35
N ASP A 30 -18.80 -46.49 22.31
CA ASP A 30 -17.91 -45.33 22.33
C ASP A 30 -16.43 -45.71 22.45
N ASP A 31 -16.10 -46.75 23.23
CA ASP A 31 -14.73 -47.22 23.37
C ASP A 31 -14.14 -47.77 22.08
N TRP A 32 -14.95 -48.49 21.30
CA TRP A 32 -14.51 -48.99 20.01
C TRP A 32 -14.33 -47.82 19.01
N LEU A 33 -15.29 -46.89 18.98
CA LEU A 33 -15.20 -45.69 18.12
C LEU A 33 -13.94 -44.88 18.44
N ASN A 34 -13.67 -44.64 19.72
CA ASN A 34 -12.48 -43.93 20.20
C ASN A 34 -11.19 -44.64 19.74
N SER A 35 -11.14 -45.99 19.87
CA SER A 35 -9.98 -46.76 19.42
C SER A 35 -9.64 -46.57 17.92
N GLN A 36 -10.67 -46.35 17.10
CA GLN A 36 -10.52 -46.13 15.66
C GLN A 36 -10.18 -44.68 15.30
N ILE A 37 -10.77 -43.72 16.03
CA ILE A 37 -10.64 -42.28 15.70
C ILE A 37 -9.38 -41.68 16.33
N LYS A 38 -9.00 -42.08 17.56
CA LYS A 38 -7.84 -41.54 18.27
C LYS A 38 -6.53 -41.60 17.48
N PRO A 39 -6.17 -42.67 16.77
CA PRO A 39 -4.95 -42.71 15.94
C PRO A 39 -4.96 -41.69 14.79
N LEU A 40 -6.15 -41.31 14.30
CA LEU A 40 -6.30 -40.36 13.22
C LEU A 40 -6.12 -38.91 13.67
N SER A 41 -6.21 -38.62 14.97
CA SER A 41 -6.09 -37.25 15.50
C SER A 41 -4.63 -36.73 15.51
N ARG A 42 -3.65 -37.57 15.19
CA ARG A 42 -2.23 -37.20 15.17
C ARG A 42 -1.92 -36.27 14.02
N LEU A 43 -1.18 -35.19 14.26
CA LEU A 43 -0.78 -34.20 13.27
C LEU A 43 0.62 -34.42 12.68
N ASP A 44 1.38 -35.41 13.21
CA ASP A 44 2.70 -35.81 12.76
C ASP A 44 2.65 -36.58 11.42
N GLY A 45 3.79 -36.67 10.73
CA GLY A 45 3.97 -37.42 9.51
C GLY A 45 4.10 -36.51 8.26
N GLU A 46 4.28 -37.12 7.10
CA GLU A 46 4.39 -36.42 5.83
C GLU A 46 3.02 -35.98 5.27
N ILE A 47 3.02 -35.14 4.22
CA ILE A 47 1.82 -34.64 3.54
C ILE A 47 0.89 -35.78 3.17
N ASP A 48 1.43 -36.88 2.57
CA ASP A 48 0.64 -38.03 2.15
C ASP A 48 -0.01 -38.74 3.35
N THR A 49 0.67 -38.76 4.50
CA THR A 49 0.13 -39.32 5.75
C THR A 49 -1.06 -38.50 6.23
N LEU A 50 -0.97 -37.17 6.20
CA LEU A 50 -2.08 -36.28 6.57
C LEU A 50 -3.26 -36.41 5.59
N ILE A 51 -3.02 -36.50 4.30
CA ILE A 51 -4.06 -36.73 3.30
C ILE A 51 -4.80 -38.03 3.58
N ASN A 52 -4.05 -39.11 3.87
CA ASN A 52 -4.65 -40.41 4.20
C ASN A 52 -5.47 -40.34 5.51
N ARG A 53 -4.99 -39.64 6.54
CA ARG A 53 -5.76 -39.44 7.79
C ARG A 53 -7.01 -38.63 7.57
N ILE A 54 -6.95 -37.58 6.75
CA ILE A 54 -8.12 -36.75 6.37
C ILE A 54 -9.17 -37.62 5.64
N SER A 55 -8.75 -38.44 4.70
CA SER A 55 -9.65 -39.35 4.01
C SER A 55 -10.32 -40.32 4.96
N ASN A 56 -9.56 -40.91 5.88
CA ASN A 56 -10.09 -41.83 6.87
C ASN A 56 -11.02 -41.13 7.87
N ILE A 57 -10.69 -39.95 8.39
CA ILE A 57 -11.55 -39.24 9.33
C ILE A 57 -12.88 -38.81 8.66
N ARG A 58 -12.88 -38.50 7.38
CA ARG A 58 -14.12 -38.22 6.62
C ARG A 58 -15.05 -39.41 6.56
N THR A 59 -14.51 -40.61 6.43
CA THR A 59 -15.31 -41.85 6.54
C THR A 59 -15.96 -41.94 7.91
N TRP A 60 -15.24 -41.64 8.98
CA TRP A 60 -15.78 -41.63 10.34
C TRP A 60 -16.78 -40.48 10.55
N THR A 61 -16.54 -39.28 10.01
CA THR A 61 -17.51 -38.18 10.01
C THR A 61 -18.82 -38.59 9.33
N TYR A 62 -18.75 -39.35 8.22
CA TYR A 62 -19.94 -39.88 7.57
C TYR A 62 -20.68 -40.91 8.45
N ILE A 63 -19.94 -41.81 9.10
CA ILE A 63 -20.49 -42.84 9.99
C ILE A 63 -21.16 -42.18 11.20
N THR A 64 -20.53 -41.19 11.83
CA THR A 64 -21.05 -40.50 13.02
C THR A 64 -22.33 -39.66 12.70
N ASN A 65 -22.54 -39.29 11.45
CA ASN A 65 -23.79 -38.65 11.03
C ASN A 65 -24.97 -39.62 10.95
N LYS A 66 -24.74 -40.93 11.10
CA LYS A 66 -25.82 -41.95 11.18
C LYS A 66 -26.27 -42.08 12.64
N THR A 67 -27.16 -41.22 13.10
CA THR A 67 -27.61 -41.14 14.51
C THR A 67 -28.16 -42.44 15.07
N ASN A 68 -28.69 -43.32 14.20
CA ASN A 68 -29.20 -44.63 14.61
C ASN A 68 -28.10 -45.66 14.91
N TRP A 69 -26.84 -45.40 14.49
CA TRP A 69 -25.74 -46.35 14.62
C TRP A 69 -24.93 -46.14 15.88
N ILE A 70 -24.98 -44.96 16.50
CA ILE A 70 -24.12 -44.54 17.59
C ILE A 70 -24.95 -44.07 18.76
N LYS A 71 -24.47 -44.29 20.01
CA LYS A 71 -25.16 -43.87 21.23
C LYS A 71 -25.16 -42.35 21.36
N ASP A 72 -23.99 -41.71 21.35
CA ASP A 72 -23.80 -40.27 21.49
C ASP A 72 -23.36 -39.61 20.19
N ALA A 73 -24.24 -39.67 19.17
CA ALA A 73 -23.94 -39.20 17.83
C ALA A 73 -23.47 -37.72 17.78
N ASN A 74 -24.06 -36.83 18.58
CA ASN A 74 -23.70 -35.41 18.60
C ASN A 74 -22.28 -35.17 19.11
N LEU A 75 -21.83 -35.90 20.13
CA LEU A 75 -20.46 -35.84 20.65
C LEU A 75 -19.46 -36.24 19.57
N TRP A 76 -19.69 -37.36 18.91
CA TRP A 76 -18.79 -37.93 17.92
C TRP A 76 -18.76 -37.12 16.61
N GLN A 77 -19.87 -36.55 16.22
CA GLN A 77 -19.92 -35.61 15.10
C GLN A 77 -19.04 -34.40 15.36
N HIS A 78 -19.12 -33.85 16.58
CA HIS A 78 -18.29 -32.71 16.97
C HIS A 78 -16.78 -33.08 17.00
N GLU A 79 -16.44 -34.21 17.61
CA GLU A 79 -15.05 -34.66 17.73
C GLU A 79 -14.43 -35.02 16.37
N THR A 80 -15.15 -35.77 15.51
CA THR A 80 -14.65 -36.07 14.15
C THR A 80 -14.45 -34.83 13.31
N LYS A 81 -15.39 -33.88 13.37
CA LYS A 81 -15.27 -32.60 12.65
C LYS A 81 -14.09 -31.77 13.16
N LYS A 82 -13.89 -31.73 14.47
CA LYS A 82 -12.75 -31.05 15.09
C LYS A 82 -11.40 -31.63 14.66
N ILE A 83 -11.30 -32.95 14.58
CA ILE A 83 -10.09 -33.64 14.10
C ILE A 83 -9.87 -33.36 12.61
N GLU A 84 -10.93 -33.44 11.79
CA GLU A 84 -10.87 -33.14 10.37
C GLU A 84 -10.35 -31.71 10.10
N ASN A 85 -10.88 -30.73 10.85
CA ASN A 85 -10.43 -29.32 10.72
C ASN A 85 -8.94 -29.18 11.10
N LYS A 86 -8.51 -29.75 12.24
CA LYS A 86 -7.10 -29.70 12.66
C LYS A 86 -6.15 -30.35 11.65
N LEU A 87 -6.52 -31.49 11.09
CA LEU A 87 -5.72 -32.15 10.05
C LEU A 87 -5.67 -31.32 8.76
N SER A 88 -6.78 -30.68 8.40
CA SER A 88 -6.86 -29.82 7.21
C SER A 88 -6.00 -28.58 7.39
N ASP A 89 -6.02 -27.95 8.55
CA ASP A 89 -5.19 -26.78 8.88
C ASP A 89 -3.70 -27.13 8.82
N GLU A 90 -3.29 -28.25 9.44
CA GLU A 90 -1.92 -28.75 9.40
C GLU A 90 -1.47 -29.09 7.98
N LEU A 91 -2.33 -29.75 7.19
CA LEU A 91 -2.03 -30.04 5.80
C LEU A 91 -1.81 -28.75 4.98
N HIS A 92 -2.68 -27.76 5.20
CA HIS A 92 -2.55 -26.47 4.54
C HIS A 92 -1.23 -25.77 4.88
N GLU A 93 -0.85 -25.77 6.16
CA GLU A 93 0.41 -25.20 6.62
C GLU A 93 1.62 -25.88 5.97
N ARG A 94 1.65 -27.23 5.94
CA ARG A 94 2.75 -27.98 5.30
C ARG A 94 2.83 -27.80 3.79
N LEU A 95 1.68 -27.75 3.12
CA LEU A 95 1.64 -27.47 1.69
C LEU A 95 2.18 -26.07 1.40
N THR A 96 1.75 -25.08 2.18
CA THR A 96 2.23 -23.69 2.05
C THR A 96 3.75 -23.64 2.26
N LYS A 97 4.26 -24.25 3.33
CA LYS A 97 5.70 -24.31 3.59
C LYS A 97 6.47 -24.97 2.43
N ARG A 98 5.99 -26.10 1.95
CA ARG A 98 6.64 -26.80 0.80
C ARG A 98 6.65 -25.96 -0.47
N PHE A 99 5.56 -25.20 -0.72
CA PHE A 99 5.50 -24.27 -1.84
C PHE A 99 6.54 -23.15 -1.73
N VAL A 100 6.64 -22.56 -0.54
CA VAL A 100 7.61 -21.50 -0.22
C VAL A 100 9.03 -22.02 -0.36
N ASP A 101 9.36 -23.16 0.22
CA ASP A 101 10.69 -23.78 0.14
C ASP A 101 11.10 -24.06 -1.32
N LYS A 102 10.18 -24.58 -2.13
CA LYS A 102 10.43 -24.83 -3.55
C LYS A 102 10.69 -23.52 -4.32
N LYS A 103 9.90 -22.49 -4.07
CA LYS A 103 10.07 -21.14 -4.66
C LYS A 103 11.45 -20.58 -4.32
N ILE A 104 11.84 -20.63 -3.05
CA ILE A 104 13.15 -20.16 -2.58
C ILE A 104 14.29 -20.96 -3.15
N ALA A 105 14.16 -22.28 -3.25
CA ALA A 105 15.19 -23.14 -3.86
C ALA A 105 15.45 -22.77 -5.32
N ILE A 106 14.40 -22.52 -6.12
CA ILE A 106 14.50 -22.07 -7.51
C ILE A 106 15.23 -20.71 -7.57
N LEU A 107 14.80 -19.74 -6.79
CA LEU A 107 15.40 -18.39 -6.78
C LEU A 107 16.87 -18.46 -6.32
N SER A 108 17.17 -19.22 -5.26
CA SER A 108 18.55 -19.37 -4.74
C SER A 108 19.47 -20.04 -5.75
N LYS A 109 18.99 -21.06 -6.46
CA LYS A 109 19.76 -21.72 -7.53
C LYS A 109 20.13 -20.71 -8.63
N LYS A 110 19.15 -19.96 -9.12
CA LYS A 110 19.34 -18.93 -10.15
C LYS A 110 20.28 -17.81 -9.71
N MET A 111 20.16 -17.37 -8.44
CA MET A 111 21.05 -16.37 -7.86
C MET A 111 22.52 -16.84 -7.79
N ASN A 112 22.76 -18.14 -7.54
CA ASN A 112 24.10 -18.71 -7.46
C ASN A 112 24.74 -18.93 -8.83
N GLU A 113 23.95 -19.16 -9.86
CA GLU A 113 24.42 -19.35 -11.24
C GLU A 113 24.92 -18.04 -11.87
N LYS A 114 24.89 -16.89 -11.14
CA LYS A 114 25.28 -15.54 -11.61
C LYS A 114 24.57 -15.08 -12.87
N ILE A 115 23.43 -15.65 -13.19
CA ILE A 115 22.57 -15.22 -14.28
C ILE A 115 21.80 -13.98 -13.84
N ASP A 116 21.67 -12.99 -14.74
CA ASP A 116 20.75 -11.85 -14.51
C ASP A 116 19.35 -12.39 -14.32
N LEU A 117 18.75 -12.09 -13.16
CA LEU A 117 17.38 -12.51 -12.88
C LEU A 117 16.41 -11.63 -13.67
N GLU A 118 15.46 -12.27 -14.34
CA GLU A 118 14.38 -11.56 -15.02
C GLU A 118 13.24 -11.24 -14.04
N ALA A 119 12.85 -9.97 -14.00
CA ALA A 119 11.65 -9.54 -13.30
C ALA A 119 10.58 -9.07 -14.30
N VAL A 120 9.33 -9.38 -14.00
CA VAL A 120 8.16 -8.93 -14.74
C VAL A 120 7.15 -8.35 -13.75
N ILE A 121 6.68 -7.14 -14.02
CA ILE A 121 5.62 -6.50 -13.24
C ILE A 121 4.33 -6.61 -14.04
N LYS A 122 3.31 -7.27 -13.47
CA LYS A 122 1.99 -7.38 -14.09
C LYS A 122 1.17 -6.10 -13.90
N PHE A 123 0.08 -5.95 -14.66
CA PHE A 123 -0.85 -4.81 -14.57
C PHE A 123 -1.49 -4.64 -13.17
N ASP A 124 -1.67 -5.73 -12.43
CA ASP A 124 -2.19 -5.75 -11.06
C ASP A 124 -1.12 -5.41 -10.01
N GLY A 125 0.10 -5.09 -10.43
CA GLY A 125 1.23 -4.78 -9.57
C GLY A 125 1.98 -6.00 -9.04
N LYS A 126 1.59 -7.23 -9.40
CA LYS A 126 2.30 -8.44 -9.02
C LYS A 126 3.68 -8.49 -9.66
N VAL A 127 4.67 -8.82 -8.84
CA VAL A 127 6.05 -8.96 -9.26
C VAL A 127 6.40 -10.44 -9.37
N LEU A 128 6.84 -10.84 -10.57
CA LEU A 128 7.39 -12.16 -10.81
C LEU A 128 8.90 -12.04 -11.01
N VAL A 129 9.66 -12.91 -10.37
CA VAL A 129 11.09 -13.10 -10.62
C VAL A 129 11.29 -14.54 -11.07
N GLU A 130 11.88 -14.74 -12.25
CA GLU A 130 12.02 -16.08 -12.87
C GLU A 130 10.70 -16.87 -12.93
N GLY A 131 9.59 -16.18 -13.21
CA GLY A 131 8.25 -16.76 -13.24
C GLY A 131 7.63 -17.06 -11.86
N GLN A 132 8.35 -16.83 -10.76
CA GLN A 132 7.85 -17.01 -9.39
C GLN A 132 7.29 -15.70 -8.86
N GLU A 133 6.07 -15.70 -8.34
CA GLU A 133 5.46 -14.55 -7.67
C GLU A 133 6.20 -14.26 -6.36
N VAL A 134 6.79 -13.07 -6.23
CA VAL A 134 7.63 -12.69 -5.09
C VAL A 134 6.99 -11.60 -4.23
N GLY A 135 6.00 -10.89 -4.75
CA GLY A 135 5.29 -9.84 -4.04
C GLY A 135 4.59 -8.88 -4.97
N TYR A 136 4.30 -7.69 -4.45
CA TYR A 136 3.60 -6.62 -5.15
C TYR A 136 4.44 -5.36 -5.19
N LEU A 137 4.40 -4.63 -6.30
CA LEU A 137 4.96 -3.29 -6.43
C LEU A 137 3.82 -2.27 -6.51
N ARG A 138 3.73 -1.41 -5.49
CA ARG A 138 2.85 -0.23 -5.51
C ARG A 138 3.71 1.01 -5.75
N ASN A 139 3.59 1.61 -6.92
CA ASN A 139 4.51 2.65 -7.37
C ASN A 139 5.95 2.18 -7.24
N PHE A 140 6.69 2.64 -6.22
CA PHE A 140 8.09 2.30 -5.96
C PHE A 140 8.27 1.44 -4.70
N ASP A 141 7.17 1.06 -4.03
CA ASP A 141 7.18 0.31 -2.78
C ASP A 141 6.94 -1.17 -3.06
N PHE A 142 7.94 -1.99 -2.77
CA PHE A 142 7.86 -3.44 -2.94
C PHE A 142 7.41 -4.10 -1.64
N ILE A 143 6.30 -4.83 -1.71
CA ILE A 143 5.71 -5.58 -0.61
C ILE A 143 5.90 -7.06 -0.89
N PRO A 144 6.72 -7.81 -0.14
CA PRO A 144 6.89 -9.24 -0.35
C PRO A 144 5.61 -10.01 -0.03
N GLU A 145 5.34 -11.08 -0.78
CA GLU A 145 4.17 -11.94 -0.57
C GLU A 145 4.22 -12.70 0.76
N ILE A 146 5.43 -13.00 1.25
CA ILE A 146 5.66 -13.83 2.44
C ILE A 146 6.26 -12.96 3.53
N SER A 147 5.62 -12.95 4.70
CA SER A 147 5.99 -12.12 5.86
C SER A 147 6.81 -12.86 6.93
N SER A 148 7.20 -14.15 6.73
CA SER A 148 8.07 -14.84 7.66
C SER A 148 9.52 -14.39 7.51
N ASP A 149 10.18 -14.02 8.61
CA ASP A 149 11.46 -13.30 8.62
C ASP A 149 12.59 -13.94 7.82
N GLU A 150 12.72 -15.26 7.83
CA GLU A 150 13.81 -15.94 7.14
C GLU A 150 13.58 -16.06 5.62
N HIS A 151 12.34 -16.28 5.20
CA HIS A 151 11.99 -16.44 3.79
C HIS A 151 11.84 -15.10 3.09
N SER A 152 11.33 -14.08 3.76
CA SER A 152 11.22 -12.72 3.23
C SER A 152 12.58 -12.12 2.88
N SER A 153 13.62 -12.37 3.67
CA SER A 153 14.98 -11.89 3.40
C SER A 153 15.54 -12.41 2.07
N ARG A 154 15.33 -13.68 1.74
CA ARG A 154 15.79 -14.28 0.47
C ARG A 154 15.01 -13.75 -0.73
N ILE A 155 13.68 -13.59 -0.57
CA ILE A 155 12.82 -13.00 -1.60
C ILE A 155 13.20 -11.55 -1.84
N LEU A 156 13.43 -10.76 -0.79
CA LEU A 156 13.91 -9.37 -0.90
C LEU A 156 15.26 -9.29 -1.62
N THR A 157 16.17 -10.23 -1.36
CA THR A 157 17.47 -10.27 -2.02
C THR A 157 17.32 -10.58 -3.52
N ALA A 158 16.45 -11.52 -3.89
CA ALA A 158 16.16 -11.83 -5.29
C ALA A 158 15.49 -10.63 -5.98
N ALA A 159 14.51 -10.01 -5.33
CA ALA A 159 13.83 -8.82 -5.85
C ALA A 159 14.80 -7.64 -6.04
N ARG A 160 15.72 -7.38 -5.10
CA ARG A 160 16.75 -6.34 -5.23
C ARG A 160 17.68 -6.56 -6.41
N LYS A 161 17.95 -7.82 -6.77
CA LYS A 161 18.78 -8.13 -7.95
C LYS A 161 18.01 -8.02 -9.27
N ALA A 162 16.73 -8.39 -9.27
CA ALA A 162 15.93 -8.51 -10.48
C ALA A 162 15.19 -7.21 -10.87
N LEU A 163 14.73 -6.42 -9.88
CA LEU A 163 13.86 -5.25 -10.10
C LEU A 163 14.52 -3.98 -10.64
N PRO A 164 15.84 -3.72 -10.57
CA PRO A 164 16.41 -2.43 -10.95
C PRO A 164 16.00 -1.98 -12.36
N LYS A 165 16.04 -2.88 -13.34
CA LYS A 165 15.67 -2.57 -14.74
C LYS A 165 14.18 -2.17 -14.88
N GLU A 166 13.30 -2.84 -14.15
CA GLU A 166 11.87 -2.53 -14.18
C GLU A 166 11.54 -1.26 -13.37
N LEU A 167 12.26 -1.02 -12.27
CA LEU A 167 12.15 0.22 -11.52
C LEU A 167 12.64 1.42 -12.33
N ASP A 168 13.71 1.27 -13.13
CA ASP A 168 14.17 2.33 -14.05
C ASP A 168 13.08 2.70 -15.06
N LYS A 169 12.39 1.72 -15.64
CA LYS A 169 11.26 1.98 -16.54
C LYS A 169 10.15 2.75 -15.83
N LYS A 170 9.80 2.33 -14.61
CA LYS A 170 8.75 2.98 -13.82
C LYS A 170 9.13 4.38 -13.35
N VAL A 171 10.39 4.61 -13.01
CA VAL A 171 10.90 5.95 -12.71
C VAL A 171 10.85 6.85 -13.94
N ASN A 172 11.22 6.33 -15.13
CA ASN A 172 11.11 7.08 -16.37
C ASN A 172 9.65 7.38 -16.75
N GLU A 173 8.72 6.44 -16.52
CA GLU A 173 7.28 6.67 -16.65
C GLU A 173 6.81 7.83 -15.74
N PHE A 174 7.24 7.82 -14.48
CA PHE A 174 6.95 8.90 -13.54
C PHE A 174 7.51 10.25 -14.01
N ILE A 175 8.77 10.30 -14.44
CA ILE A 175 9.42 11.55 -14.90
C ILE A 175 8.69 12.12 -16.11
N ASN A 176 8.26 11.26 -17.02
CA ASN A 176 7.55 11.65 -18.26
C ASN A 176 6.04 11.84 -18.06
N SER A 177 5.51 11.57 -16.86
CA SER A 177 4.08 11.77 -16.58
C SER A 177 3.72 13.26 -16.61
N SER A 178 2.47 13.55 -16.99
CA SER A 178 1.93 14.91 -16.96
C SER A 178 1.87 15.47 -15.54
N GLU A 179 1.90 16.79 -15.41
CA GLU A 179 1.80 17.46 -14.11
C GLU A 179 0.50 17.11 -13.37
N GLU A 180 -0.59 16.88 -14.09
CA GLU A 180 -1.88 16.49 -13.54
C GLU A 180 -1.89 15.10 -12.90
N ALA A 181 -0.88 14.26 -13.22
CA ALA A 181 -0.72 12.94 -12.61
C ALA A 181 -0.27 13.00 -11.14
N LEU A 182 0.33 14.13 -10.73
CA LEU A 182 0.71 14.40 -9.35
C LEU A 182 -0.39 15.18 -8.65
N LYS A 183 -0.92 14.64 -7.58
CA LYS A 183 -1.94 15.29 -6.75
C LYS A 183 -1.40 15.52 -5.35
N ILE A 184 -1.83 16.62 -4.73
CA ILE A 184 -1.53 16.92 -3.33
C ILE A 184 -2.84 16.78 -2.56
N ASP A 185 -2.86 15.97 -1.52
CA ASP A 185 -4.02 15.85 -0.64
C ASP A 185 -4.07 16.96 0.42
N ASN A 186 -5.19 17.05 1.15
CA ASN A 186 -5.38 18.04 2.21
C ASN A 186 -4.40 17.91 3.38
N SER A 187 -3.69 16.80 3.49
CA SER A 187 -2.69 16.52 4.51
C SER A 187 -1.26 16.83 4.05
N GLY A 188 -1.11 17.30 2.80
CA GLY A 188 0.18 17.59 2.18
C GLY A 188 0.91 16.36 1.66
N ASN A 189 0.25 15.20 1.50
CA ASN A 189 0.87 14.06 0.85
C ASN A 189 0.85 14.23 -0.66
N ILE A 190 1.96 13.86 -1.29
CA ILE A 190 2.11 13.85 -2.74
C ILE A 190 1.69 12.48 -3.23
N LEU A 191 0.66 12.44 -4.07
CA LEU A 191 0.08 11.22 -4.62
C LEU A 191 0.45 11.08 -6.10
N TRP A 192 0.86 9.89 -6.49
CA TRP A 192 1.00 9.45 -7.87
C TRP A 192 0.25 8.13 -8.06
N MET A 193 -0.61 8.03 -9.06
CA MET A 193 -1.49 6.85 -9.25
C MET A 193 -2.18 6.42 -7.95
N GLU A 194 -2.79 7.39 -7.26
CA GLU A 194 -3.52 7.21 -5.98
C GLU A 194 -2.71 6.72 -4.77
N SER A 195 -1.41 6.51 -4.93
CA SER A 195 -0.53 6.11 -3.83
C SER A 195 0.43 7.22 -3.43
N SER A 196 0.62 7.42 -2.13
CA SER A 196 1.55 8.43 -1.61
C SER A 196 3.00 8.07 -1.91
N ILE A 197 3.71 9.01 -2.55
CA ILE A 197 5.15 8.91 -2.85
C ILE A 197 6.02 9.78 -1.93
N GLY A 198 5.42 10.76 -1.26
CA GLY A 198 6.11 11.66 -0.37
C GLY A 198 5.16 12.62 0.33
N ARG A 199 5.74 13.57 1.06
CA ARG A 199 4.99 14.58 1.81
C ARG A 199 5.66 15.94 1.70
N LEU A 200 4.83 16.98 1.58
CA LEU A 200 5.26 18.37 1.74
C LEU A 200 5.49 18.70 3.21
N VAL A 201 6.59 19.37 3.49
CA VAL A 201 6.92 19.90 4.79
C VAL A 201 7.32 21.36 4.68
N LYS A 202 7.34 22.07 5.82
CA LYS A 202 7.76 23.47 5.88
C LYS A 202 9.17 23.62 5.31
N GLY A 203 9.33 24.48 4.32
CA GLY A 203 10.59 24.84 3.72
C GLY A 203 11.21 26.07 4.34
N ASP A 204 12.19 26.66 3.66
CA ASP A 204 12.91 27.85 4.13
C ASP A 204 12.04 29.08 4.04
N ASN A 205 11.11 29.13 3.11
CA ASN A 205 10.07 30.16 3.02
C ASN A 205 8.72 29.53 2.64
N ILE A 206 7.64 30.34 2.74
CA ILE A 206 6.26 29.89 2.53
C ILE A 206 5.98 29.43 1.09
N TYR A 207 6.76 29.90 0.11
CA TYR A 207 6.60 29.58 -1.32
C TYR A 207 7.51 28.45 -1.80
N THR A 208 8.41 27.96 -0.94
CA THR A 208 9.34 26.87 -1.28
C THR A 208 9.25 25.76 -0.23
N PRO A 209 8.16 24.99 -0.23
CA PRO A 209 8.05 23.85 0.66
C PRO A 209 9.12 22.82 0.32
N LYS A 210 9.58 22.07 1.31
CA LYS A 210 10.47 20.92 1.13
C LYS A 210 9.67 19.67 0.92
N ILE A 211 10.23 18.74 0.17
CA ILE A 211 9.62 17.43 -0.09
C ILE A 211 10.42 16.37 0.65
N ILE A 212 9.70 15.54 1.40
CA ILE A 212 10.26 14.33 1.99
C ILE A 212 9.64 13.15 1.26
N LEU A 213 10.44 12.44 0.47
CA LEU A 213 10.00 11.20 -0.17
C LEU A 213 9.80 10.10 0.86
N LYS A 214 8.89 9.18 0.58
CA LYS A 214 8.78 7.92 1.31
C LYS A 214 10.10 7.14 1.22
N ASN A 215 10.41 6.35 2.25
CA ASN A 215 11.57 5.49 2.17
C ASN A 215 11.28 4.30 1.25
N PHE A 216 11.79 4.35 0.03
CA PHE A 216 11.70 3.28 -0.95
C PHE A 216 12.99 2.46 -0.92
N ASP A 217 12.96 1.28 -0.29
CA ASP A 217 14.14 0.45 -0.06
C ASP A 217 14.75 -0.15 -1.33
N MET A 218 13.96 -0.24 -2.41
CA MET A 218 14.38 -0.81 -3.69
C MET A 218 14.99 0.21 -4.66
N LEU A 219 14.79 1.51 -4.42
CA LEU A 219 15.31 2.56 -5.28
C LEU A 219 16.76 2.91 -4.95
N SER A 220 17.57 3.08 -5.99
CA SER A 220 18.91 3.66 -5.89
C SER A 220 18.85 5.14 -5.48
N LEU A 221 19.97 5.68 -5.02
CA LEU A 221 20.06 7.09 -4.66
C LEU A 221 19.80 8.01 -5.87
N ASP A 222 20.32 7.65 -7.05
CA ASP A 222 20.08 8.39 -8.30
C ASP A 222 18.59 8.42 -8.69
N GLN A 223 17.89 7.28 -8.58
CA GLN A 223 16.47 7.20 -8.84
C GLN A 223 15.65 8.06 -7.86
N LYS A 224 15.98 8.02 -6.56
CA LYS A 224 15.36 8.88 -5.54
C LYS A 224 15.57 10.37 -5.85
N THR A 225 16.77 10.76 -6.25
CA THR A 225 17.10 12.14 -6.63
C THR A 225 16.29 12.61 -7.85
N LYS A 226 16.15 11.76 -8.86
CA LYS A 226 15.31 12.06 -10.05
C LYS A 226 13.85 12.25 -9.70
N ILE A 227 13.29 11.36 -8.85
CA ILE A 227 11.90 11.47 -8.39
C ILE A 227 11.71 12.75 -7.59
N GLN A 228 12.63 13.05 -6.66
CA GLN A 228 12.55 14.26 -5.85
C GLN A 228 12.57 15.51 -6.71
N LYS A 229 13.50 15.60 -7.67
CA LYS A 229 13.59 16.74 -8.59
C LYS A 229 12.32 16.95 -9.39
N LYS A 230 11.74 15.87 -9.95
CA LYS A 230 10.45 15.95 -10.67
C LYS A 230 9.31 16.45 -9.77
N CYS A 231 9.24 15.98 -8.52
CA CYS A 231 8.25 16.46 -7.56
C CYS A 231 8.46 17.96 -7.24
N GLU A 232 9.71 18.41 -7.04
CA GLU A 232 10.03 19.80 -6.76
C GLU A 232 9.66 20.71 -7.94
N GLU A 233 9.97 20.30 -9.17
CA GLU A 233 9.59 21.01 -10.38
C GLU A 233 8.05 21.13 -10.51
N SER A 234 7.32 20.02 -10.39
CA SER A 234 5.87 20.02 -10.51
C SER A 234 5.19 20.86 -9.43
N ILE A 235 5.67 20.82 -8.19
CA ILE A 235 5.12 21.61 -7.08
C ILE A 235 5.44 23.09 -7.29
N SER A 236 6.65 23.41 -7.74
CA SER A 236 7.01 24.79 -8.09
C SER A 236 6.11 25.36 -9.17
N GLU A 237 5.76 24.58 -10.20
CA GLU A 237 4.82 24.99 -11.23
C GLU A 237 3.41 25.22 -10.70
N VAL A 238 2.90 24.33 -9.85
CA VAL A 238 1.61 24.50 -9.19
C VAL A 238 1.58 25.78 -8.37
N ILE A 239 2.62 26.05 -7.59
CA ILE A 239 2.76 27.28 -6.81
C ILE A 239 2.81 28.50 -7.71
N ASN A 240 3.61 28.46 -8.79
CA ASN A 240 3.74 29.55 -9.74
C ASN A 240 2.43 29.84 -10.47
N LYS A 241 1.64 28.81 -10.81
CA LYS A 241 0.31 28.97 -11.44
C LYS A 241 -0.71 29.53 -10.45
N THR A 242 -0.80 28.93 -9.27
CA THR A 242 -1.84 29.26 -8.28
C THR A 242 -1.57 30.60 -7.58
N LEU A 243 -0.32 30.88 -7.25
CA LEU A 243 0.11 32.04 -6.48
C LEU A 243 0.79 33.12 -7.36
N ALA A 244 0.60 33.07 -8.68
CA ALA A 244 1.20 34.02 -9.61
C ALA A 244 0.97 35.49 -9.21
N GLY A 245 -0.24 35.81 -8.72
CA GLY A 245 -0.58 37.14 -8.24
C GLY A 245 0.26 37.56 -7.02
N CYS A 246 0.52 36.63 -6.10
CA CYS A 246 1.35 36.91 -4.92
C CYS A 246 2.84 37.05 -5.30
N LEU A 247 3.31 36.17 -6.18
CA LEU A 247 4.72 36.20 -6.62
C LEU A 247 5.10 37.50 -7.35
N LYS A 248 4.14 38.11 -8.09
CA LYS A 248 4.32 39.44 -8.70
C LYS A 248 4.53 40.55 -7.70
N LEU A 249 4.05 40.41 -6.46
CA LEU A 249 4.24 41.41 -5.41
C LEU A 249 5.62 41.32 -4.74
N LYS A 250 6.36 40.23 -4.98
CA LYS A 250 7.70 40.06 -4.40
C LYS A 250 8.66 41.12 -4.93
N ASN A 251 9.23 41.90 -4.01
CA ASN A 251 10.25 42.94 -4.32
C ASN A 251 9.77 44.04 -5.30
N LEU A 252 8.46 44.32 -5.34
CA LEU A 252 7.91 45.40 -6.12
C LEU A 252 8.20 46.74 -5.41
N ASP A 253 9.15 47.50 -5.95
CA ASP A 253 9.47 48.85 -5.53
C ASP A 253 8.81 49.94 -6.39
N LYS A 254 8.38 49.55 -7.58
CA LYS A 254 7.91 50.49 -8.62
C LYS A 254 6.73 49.89 -9.40
N ILE A 255 5.80 50.71 -9.88
CA ILE A 255 4.70 50.35 -10.76
C ILE A 255 4.78 51.23 -12.02
N ASP A 256 4.63 50.62 -13.19
CA ASP A 256 4.47 51.37 -14.44
C ASP A 256 3.11 52.08 -14.47
N SER A 257 3.08 53.35 -14.84
CA SER A 257 1.82 54.09 -15.04
C SER A 257 1.37 53.99 -16.49
N ASP A 258 0.10 53.60 -16.70
CA ASP A 258 -0.52 53.42 -18.03
C ASP A 258 -0.66 54.72 -18.86
N GLN A 259 -0.31 55.88 -18.33
CA GLN A 259 -0.62 57.13 -18.96
C GLN A 259 0.55 58.07 -19.36
N ASP A 260 1.79 57.82 -18.88
CA ASP A 260 2.88 58.73 -19.18
C ASP A 260 4.31 58.17 -18.99
N ASP A 261 4.60 56.95 -19.23
CA ASP A 261 5.94 56.32 -18.99
C ASP A 261 6.58 56.69 -17.63
N LYS A 262 5.79 57.14 -16.65
CA LYS A 262 6.25 57.51 -15.31
C LYS A 262 6.21 56.31 -14.38
N VAL A 263 7.39 55.90 -13.95
CA VAL A 263 7.55 54.91 -12.90
C VAL A 263 7.15 55.53 -11.56
N ILE A 264 6.10 55.01 -10.93
CA ILE A 264 5.66 55.45 -9.60
C ILE A 264 6.39 54.64 -8.53
N GLU A 265 7.20 55.28 -7.70
CA GLU A 265 7.77 54.65 -6.51
C GLU A 265 6.67 54.39 -5.47
N LEU A 266 6.65 53.16 -4.95
CA LEU A 266 5.69 52.76 -3.94
C LEU A 266 6.03 53.38 -2.56
N SER A 267 5.03 53.97 -1.92
CA SER A 267 5.18 54.48 -0.57
C SER A 267 5.46 53.37 0.43
N SER A 268 6.09 53.70 1.55
CA SER A 268 6.37 52.72 2.64
C SER A 268 5.11 52.02 3.13
N LYS A 269 3.94 52.63 3.04
CA LYS A 269 2.66 52.04 3.43
C LYS A 269 2.21 50.97 2.42
N VAL A 270 2.33 51.26 1.13
CA VAL A 270 2.02 50.30 0.06
C VAL A 270 2.97 49.10 0.12
N LYS A 271 4.27 49.33 0.32
CA LYS A 271 5.25 48.25 0.53
C LYS A 271 4.91 47.37 1.71
N ALA A 272 4.47 47.95 2.84
CA ALA A 272 4.05 47.20 4.00
C ALA A 272 2.80 46.34 3.71
N VAL A 273 1.80 46.86 3.00
CA VAL A 273 0.62 46.09 2.57
C VAL A 273 1.05 44.92 1.68
N ASN A 274 1.90 45.18 0.68
CA ASN A 274 2.42 44.15 -0.21
C ASN A 274 3.16 43.04 0.56
N PHE A 275 4.01 43.41 1.52
CA PHE A 275 4.71 42.47 2.35
C PHE A 275 3.74 41.56 3.13
N HIS A 276 2.73 42.14 3.80
CA HIS A 276 1.77 41.35 4.56
C HIS A 276 0.88 40.46 3.65
N ILE A 277 0.53 40.91 2.44
CA ILE A 277 -0.18 40.09 1.46
C ILE A 277 0.70 38.95 0.96
N PHE A 278 1.98 39.23 0.68
CA PHE A 278 2.94 38.21 0.26
C PHE A 278 3.13 37.15 1.34
N GLU A 279 3.42 37.55 2.59
CA GLU A 279 3.57 36.64 3.72
C GLU A 279 2.28 35.86 4.06
N GLY A 280 1.12 36.44 3.81
CA GLY A 280 -0.20 35.85 4.03
C GLY A 280 -0.76 35.04 2.85
N LEU A 281 0.08 34.68 1.84
CA LEU A 281 -0.37 33.92 0.64
C LEU A 281 -1.59 34.58 -0.05
N GLY A 282 -1.54 35.89 -0.21
CA GLY A 282 -2.56 36.66 -0.93
C GLY A 282 -3.66 37.25 -0.07
N HIS A 283 -3.60 37.11 1.24
CA HIS A 283 -4.55 37.76 2.16
C HIS A 283 -3.90 38.13 3.50
N THR A 284 -4.44 39.14 4.15
CA THR A 284 -4.06 39.51 5.53
C THR A 284 -5.23 40.18 6.24
N LEU A 285 -5.26 40.05 7.55
CA LEU A 285 -6.25 40.78 8.37
C LEU A 285 -5.80 42.22 8.52
N VAL A 286 -6.75 43.15 8.48
CA VAL A 286 -6.52 44.58 8.68
C VAL A 286 -5.78 44.89 9.98
N LYS A 287 -6.06 44.14 11.05
CA LYS A 287 -5.39 44.27 12.36
C LYS A 287 -3.91 43.91 12.35
N ASN A 288 -3.43 43.15 11.37
CA ASN A 288 -2.02 42.72 11.25
C ASN A 288 -1.15 43.84 10.61
N ILE A 289 -1.78 44.88 10.05
CA ILE A 289 -1.05 46.00 9.43
C ILE A 289 -0.71 47.02 10.49
N PRO A 290 0.55 47.52 10.54
CA PRO A 290 1.04 48.36 11.62
C PRO A 290 0.48 49.82 11.65
N PHE A 291 -0.45 50.13 10.75
CA PHE A 291 -1.05 51.49 10.66
C PHE A 291 -2.55 51.40 10.30
N GLN A 292 -3.29 52.48 10.60
CA GLN A 292 -4.71 52.53 10.27
C GLN A 292 -4.93 52.71 8.77
N ILE A 293 -5.58 51.73 8.12
CA ILE A 293 -5.89 51.73 6.66
C ILE A 293 -6.71 52.97 6.27
N GLN A 294 -7.53 53.47 7.17
CA GLN A 294 -8.30 54.71 6.94
C GLN A 294 -7.42 55.94 6.66
N LYS A 295 -6.15 55.92 7.12
CA LYS A 295 -5.18 57.02 6.92
C LYS A 295 -4.29 56.80 5.68
N ILE A 296 -4.63 55.89 4.77
CA ILE A 296 -3.96 55.71 3.50
C ILE A 296 -4.40 56.82 2.52
N SER A 297 -3.44 57.47 1.87
CA SER A 297 -3.72 58.54 0.89
C SER A 297 -4.47 57.96 -0.33
N GLU A 298 -5.17 58.82 -1.07
CA GLU A 298 -5.86 58.38 -2.31
C GLU A 298 -4.89 57.83 -3.31
N ASN A 299 -3.70 58.40 -3.47
CA ASN A 299 -2.64 57.90 -4.36
C ASN A 299 -2.18 56.48 -3.96
N ASP A 300 -2.02 56.22 -2.65
CA ASP A 300 -1.66 54.90 -2.17
C ASP A 300 -2.78 53.89 -2.38
N ARG A 301 -4.04 54.28 -2.25
CA ARG A 301 -5.21 53.43 -2.56
C ARG A 301 -5.28 53.06 -4.00
N LEU A 302 -5.01 54.03 -4.90
CA LEU A 302 -4.92 53.77 -6.35
C LEU A 302 -3.77 52.83 -6.67
N ALA A 303 -2.60 53.01 -6.07
CA ALA A 303 -1.46 52.11 -6.22
C ALA A 303 -1.80 50.67 -5.76
N ILE A 304 -2.42 50.53 -4.59
CA ILE A 304 -2.86 49.20 -4.08
C ILE A 304 -3.90 48.57 -5.00
N ALA A 305 -4.83 49.33 -5.53
CA ALA A 305 -5.83 48.85 -6.48
C ALA A 305 -5.21 48.39 -7.82
N LYS A 306 -4.21 49.13 -8.34
CA LYS A 306 -3.44 48.77 -9.54
C LYS A 306 -2.67 47.47 -9.38
N LEU A 307 -2.20 47.17 -8.16
CA LEU A 307 -1.59 45.88 -7.80
C LEU A 307 -2.61 44.72 -7.71
N GLY A 308 -3.91 45.02 -7.95
CA GLY A 308 -4.97 44.03 -7.85
C GLY A 308 -5.43 43.70 -6.42
N ILE A 309 -4.87 44.38 -5.42
CA ILE A 309 -5.20 44.17 -4.02
C ILE A 309 -6.53 44.86 -3.68
N ARG A 310 -7.40 44.18 -2.97
CA ARG A 310 -8.69 44.70 -2.48
C ARG A 310 -8.61 44.99 -0.98
N LEU A 311 -8.98 46.23 -0.62
CA LEU A 311 -9.07 46.69 0.77
C LEU A 311 -10.49 46.46 1.26
N GLY A 312 -10.70 45.47 2.10
CA GLY A 312 -11.96 45.25 2.80
C GLY A 312 -11.94 45.81 4.22
N VAL A 313 -13.06 45.68 4.94
CA VAL A 313 -13.21 46.21 6.31
C VAL A 313 -12.30 45.46 7.31
N ASN A 314 -12.27 44.13 7.22
CA ASN A 314 -11.52 43.28 8.16
C ASN A 314 -10.39 42.50 7.43
N LEU A 315 -10.46 42.39 6.12
CA LEU A 315 -9.56 41.55 5.28
C LEU A 315 -9.04 42.36 4.10
N ILE A 316 -7.76 42.21 3.83
CA ILE A 316 -7.13 42.70 2.61
C ILE A 316 -6.70 41.47 1.80
N TYR A 317 -6.98 41.42 0.52
CA TYR A 317 -6.78 40.19 -0.26
C TYR A 317 -6.57 40.45 -1.74
N LEU A 318 -5.97 39.46 -2.40
CA LEU A 318 -5.90 39.33 -3.86
C LEU A 318 -7.05 38.44 -4.36
N PRO A 319 -8.01 38.95 -5.16
CA PRO A 319 -9.15 38.15 -5.64
C PRO A 319 -8.77 36.90 -6.40
N ILE A 320 -7.62 36.92 -7.10
CA ILE A 320 -7.14 35.81 -7.93
C ILE A 320 -6.76 34.56 -7.10
N VAL A 321 -6.48 34.74 -5.82
CA VAL A 321 -6.10 33.63 -4.93
C VAL A 321 -7.32 32.99 -4.24
N LEU A 322 -8.47 33.66 -4.28
CA LEU A 322 -9.72 33.22 -3.65
C LEU A 322 -10.67 32.49 -4.60
N LYS A 323 -10.26 32.26 -5.84
CA LYS A 323 -10.96 31.45 -6.83
C LYS A 323 -10.43 30.02 -6.84
#